data_6fb8346f2be89d784d934a683ab6a8c9
#
_entry.id   6fb8346f2be89d784d934a683ab6a8c9
#
_cell.length_a   1.000
_cell.length_b   1.000
_cell.length_c   1.000
_cell.angle_alpha   90.00
_cell.angle_beta   90.00
_cell.angle_gamma   90.00
#
_symmetry.space_group_name_H-M   'P 1'
#
loop_
_entity.id
_entity.type
_entity.pdbx_description
1 polymer ?
#
loop_
_entity_poly.entity_id
_entity_poly.type
_entity_poly.pdbx_seq_one_letter_code
_entity_poly.pdbx_strand_id
1 'polypeptide(L)'
;VYRNTKQILEYIQSVGYNISIGENLRDGVEVHEAIIANEEDELQYLKKLIDEKDEEVVGILTKTKEHSHFLNSKLTAKENIKIMTINEAQGVEFDVVCLTELSREVFVPSHEDEQLQLEKRRVNKDLIYVALTRAMSELHVVGRESLREIVNKL
;
A
#
# COMPACT_ATOMS: atom_id res chain seq x y z
N VAL A 1 -5.89 -18.63 -6.16
CA VAL A 1 -6.16 -17.88 -7.39
C VAL A 1 -6.23 -16.40 -7.09
N TYR A 2 -5.43 -15.61 -7.80
CA TYR A 2 -5.40 -14.17 -7.62
C TYR A 2 -6.44 -13.48 -8.52
N ARG A 3 -7.13 -12.48 -7.96
CA ARG A 3 -8.07 -11.65 -8.71
C ARG A 3 -7.42 -10.33 -9.19
N ASN A 4 -6.18 -10.11 -8.79
CA ASN A 4 -5.39 -8.93 -9.15
C ASN A 4 -4.99 -8.98 -10.63
N THR A 5 -4.64 -7.83 -11.19
CA THR A 5 -4.12 -7.79 -12.55
C THR A 5 -2.70 -8.34 -12.62
N LYS A 6 -2.29 -8.71 -13.82
CA LYS A 6 -0.93 -9.17 -14.10
C LYS A 6 0.12 -8.17 -13.63
N GLN A 7 -0.10 -6.88 -13.90
CA GLN A 7 0.84 -5.82 -13.53
C GLN A 7 1.02 -5.72 -12.02
N ILE A 8 -0.06 -5.85 -11.26
CA ILE A 8 0.02 -5.82 -9.79
C ILE A 8 0.81 -7.02 -9.29
N LEU A 9 0.53 -8.21 -9.79
CA LEU A 9 1.24 -9.42 -9.34
C LEU A 9 2.73 -9.37 -9.73
N GLU A 10 3.04 -8.89 -10.93
CA GLU A 10 4.44 -8.72 -11.36
C GLU A 10 5.17 -7.70 -10.48
N TYR A 11 4.49 -6.63 -10.10
CA TYR A 11 5.07 -5.65 -9.18
C TYR A 11 5.35 -6.27 -7.82
N ILE A 12 4.41 -7.01 -7.25
CA ILE A 12 4.58 -7.68 -5.95
C ILE A 12 5.80 -8.60 -6.00
N GLN A 13 5.95 -9.37 -7.07
CA GLN A 13 7.12 -10.23 -7.27
C GLN A 13 8.41 -9.40 -7.36
N SER A 14 8.36 -8.28 -8.08
CA SER A 14 9.53 -7.43 -8.31
C SER A 14 10.07 -6.77 -7.05
N VAL A 15 9.20 -6.50 -6.07
CA VAL A 15 9.64 -5.87 -4.82
C VAL A 15 10.15 -6.86 -3.79
N GLY A 16 10.08 -8.16 -4.08
CA GLY A 16 10.76 -9.15 -3.27
C GLY A 16 9.89 -10.27 -2.69
N TYR A 17 8.63 -10.36 -3.06
CA TYR A 17 7.77 -11.44 -2.60
C TYR A 17 7.89 -12.67 -3.50
N ASN A 18 7.95 -13.83 -2.89
CA ASN A 18 8.04 -15.10 -3.60
C ASN A 18 6.63 -15.59 -3.92
N ILE A 19 6.13 -15.19 -5.07
CA ILE A 19 4.82 -15.61 -5.54
C ILE A 19 4.91 -16.21 -6.92
N SER A 20 4.01 -17.12 -7.24
CA SER A 20 3.89 -17.70 -8.58
C SER A 20 2.81 -16.94 -9.34
N ILE A 21 3.17 -16.47 -10.54
CA ILE A 21 2.24 -15.75 -11.41
C ILE A 21 1.72 -16.74 -12.44
N GLY A 22 0.40 -16.95 -12.42
CA GLY A 22 -0.24 -17.86 -13.35
C GLY A 22 -0.40 -17.28 -14.75
N GLU A 23 -0.98 -18.09 -15.62
CA GLU A 23 -1.34 -17.67 -16.96
C GLU A 23 -2.77 -17.13 -16.97
N ASN A 24 -3.13 -16.44 -18.04
CA ASN A 24 -4.51 -15.92 -18.25
C ASN A 24 -4.97 -14.90 -17.21
N LEU A 25 -4.04 -14.06 -16.74
CA LEU A 25 -4.38 -12.97 -15.85
C LEU A 25 -4.89 -11.77 -16.64
N ARG A 26 -5.75 -10.98 -15.99
CA ARG A 26 -6.24 -9.73 -16.58
C ARG A 26 -5.08 -8.75 -16.72
N ASP A 27 -5.02 -8.07 -17.86
CA ASP A 27 -4.15 -6.92 -18.01
C ASP A 27 -4.77 -5.72 -17.31
N GLY A 28 -3.92 -4.85 -16.81
CA GLY A 28 -4.32 -3.63 -16.16
C GLY A 28 -3.32 -2.53 -16.48
N VAL A 29 -3.29 -1.51 -15.65
CA VAL A 29 -2.35 -0.40 -15.79
C VAL A 29 -1.10 -0.67 -14.98
N GLU A 30 0.00 0.00 -15.32
CA GLU A 30 1.24 -0.09 -14.57
C GLU A 30 1.03 0.42 -13.14
N VAL A 31 1.76 -0.17 -12.20
CA VAL A 31 1.75 0.28 -10.82
C VAL A 31 2.43 1.64 -10.73
N HIS A 32 1.81 2.56 -9.99
CA HIS A 32 2.34 3.90 -9.77
C HIS A 32 3.13 3.93 -8.46
N GLU A 33 4.42 4.20 -8.56
CA GLU A 33 5.27 4.36 -7.38
C GLU A 33 5.70 5.83 -7.30
N ALA A 34 5.35 6.50 -6.21
CA ALA A 34 5.65 7.90 -6.00
C ALA A 34 6.50 8.08 -4.74
N ILE A 35 7.67 8.69 -4.90
CA ILE A 35 8.53 9.06 -3.79
C ILE A 35 8.23 10.52 -3.48
N ILE A 36 7.85 10.78 -2.23
CA ILE A 36 7.46 12.12 -1.78
C ILE A 36 8.46 12.64 -0.75
N ALA A 37 8.57 13.96 -0.66
CA ALA A 37 9.51 14.60 0.25
C ALA A 37 8.92 14.89 1.64
N ASN A 38 7.61 15.12 1.71
CA ASN A 38 6.95 15.56 2.94
C ASN A 38 5.45 15.25 2.91
N GLU A 39 4.76 15.58 4.01
CA GLU A 39 3.33 15.35 4.14
C GLU A 39 2.51 16.15 3.13
N GLU A 40 2.94 17.35 2.79
CA GLU A 40 2.22 18.18 1.82
C GLU A 40 2.20 17.53 0.44
N ASP A 41 3.34 16.99 0.01
CA ASP A 41 3.43 16.25 -1.25
C ASP A 41 2.51 15.03 -1.24
N GLU A 42 2.46 14.34 -0.12
CA GLU A 42 1.56 13.19 0.05
C GLU A 42 0.10 13.62 -0.12
N LEU A 43 -0.29 14.70 0.56
CA LEU A 43 -1.66 15.18 0.48
C LEU A 43 -2.02 15.64 -0.93
N GLN A 44 -1.09 16.28 -1.65
CA GLN A 44 -1.32 16.68 -3.03
C GLN A 44 -1.54 15.46 -3.93
N TYR A 45 -0.72 14.43 -3.75
CA TYR A 45 -0.87 13.20 -4.51
C TYR A 45 -2.23 12.56 -4.27
N LEU A 46 -2.62 12.44 -3.00
CA LEU A 46 -3.88 11.81 -2.62
C LEU A 46 -5.10 12.62 -3.08
N LYS A 47 -5.03 13.95 -3.00
CA LYS A 47 -6.12 14.82 -3.49
C LYS A 47 -6.33 14.63 -4.98
N LYS A 48 -5.26 14.56 -5.74
CA LYS A 48 -5.34 14.33 -7.19
C LYS A 48 -5.97 12.97 -7.49
N LEU A 49 -5.53 11.93 -6.78
CA LEU A 49 -6.08 10.59 -6.95
C LEU A 49 -7.58 10.57 -6.63
N ILE A 50 -7.98 11.19 -5.54
CA ILE A 50 -9.39 11.27 -5.14
C ILE A 50 -10.22 11.99 -6.20
N ASP A 51 -9.70 13.09 -6.72
CA ASP A 51 -10.42 13.88 -7.74
C ASP A 51 -10.60 13.11 -9.05
N GLU A 52 -9.66 12.23 -9.38
CA GLU A 52 -9.71 11.44 -10.62
C GLU A 52 -10.61 10.22 -10.52
N LYS A 53 -11.01 9.80 -9.31
CA LYS A 53 -11.79 8.58 -9.09
C LYS A 53 -13.19 8.92 -8.60
N ASP A 54 -14.20 8.64 -9.41
CA ASP A 54 -15.59 8.94 -9.08
C ASP A 54 -16.40 7.68 -8.75
N GLU A 55 -16.23 6.62 -9.52
CA GLU A 55 -17.02 5.40 -9.36
C GLU A 55 -16.22 4.25 -8.76
N GLU A 56 -14.92 4.22 -8.99
CA GLU A 56 -14.05 3.17 -8.45
C GLU A 56 -13.97 3.28 -6.93
N VAL A 57 -14.02 2.14 -6.26
CA VAL A 57 -13.82 2.09 -4.81
C VAL A 57 -12.32 2.16 -4.53
N VAL A 58 -11.90 3.19 -3.82
CA VAL A 58 -10.50 3.45 -3.53
C VAL A 58 -10.23 3.21 -2.05
N GLY A 59 -9.23 2.39 -1.78
CA GLY A 59 -8.71 2.20 -0.42
C GLY A 59 -7.38 2.93 -0.27
N ILE A 60 -7.33 3.93 0.59
CA ILE A 60 -6.09 4.59 1.00
C ILE A 60 -5.68 3.94 2.31
N LEU A 61 -4.59 3.19 2.27
CA LEU A 61 -4.19 2.34 3.38
C LEU A 61 -2.96 2.89 4.09
N THR A 62 -3.00 2.87 5.41
CA THR A 62 -1.90 3.32 6.25
C THR A 62 -1.41 2.18 7.14
N LYS A 63 -0.20 2.31 7.67
CA LYS A 63 0.32 1.40 8.69
C LYS A 63 -0.28 1.72 10.05
N THR A 64 -0.28 3.01 10.41
CA THR A 64 -0.70 3.45 11.75
C THR A 64 -2.08 4.08 11.73
N LYS A 65 -2.77 3.95 12.85
CA LYS A 65 -4.08 4.56 13.05
C LYS A 65 -3.96 6.09 13.09
N GLU A 66 -2.87 6.59 13.65
CA GLU A 66 -2.60 8.03 13.72
C GLU A 66 -2.55 8.64 12.31
N HIS A 67 -1.87 7.99 11.39
CA HIS A 67 -1.77 8.50 10.02
C HIS A 67 -3.11 8.42 9.30
N SER A 68 -3.87 7.36 9.54
CA SER A 68 -5.23 7.24 9.01
C SER A 68 -6.12 8.39 9.49
N HIS A 69 -6.06 8.72 10.77
CA HIS A 69 -6.81 9.85 11.33
C HIS A 69 -6.35 11.18 10.72
N PHE A 70 -5.03 11.35 10.56
CA PHE A 70 -4.48 12.54 9.94
C PHE A 70 -5.02 12.72 8.52
N LEU A 71 -4.97 11.68 7.71
CA LEU A 71 -5.46 11.74 6.33
C LEU A 71 -6.97 12.02 6.28
N ASN A 72 -7.74 11.39 7.16
CA ASN A 72 -9.17 11.64 7.22
C ASN A 72 -9.49 13.09 7.60
N SER A 73 -8.64 13.73 8.39
CA SER A 73 -8.83 15.12 8.79
C SER A 73 -8.47 16.12 7.68
N LYS A 74 -7.66 15.71 6.72
CA LYS A 74 -7.12 16.60 5.68
C LYS A 74 -7.75 16.41 4.31
N LEU A 75 -8.33 15.25 4.06
CA LEU A 75 -8.87 14.92 2.74
C LEU A 75 -10.40 15.00 2.77
N THR A 76 -10.95 15.48 1.66
CA THR A 76 -12.41 15.60 1.52
C THR A 76 -13.02 14.22 1.36
N ALA A 77 -14.01 13.92 2.20
CA ALA A 77 -14.71 12.64 2.12
C ALA A 77 -15.54 12.54 0.86
N LYS A 78 -15.38 11.40 0.17
CA LYS A 78 -16.25 10.99 -0.94
C LYS A 78 -16.70 9.57 -0.62
N GLU A 79 -17.88 9.22 -1.06
CA GLU A 79 -18.49 7.93 -0.75
C GLU A 79 -17.63 6.74 -1.23
N ASN A 80 -16.95 6.90 -2.35
CA ASN A 80 -16.13 5.86 -2.95
C ASN A 80 -14.71 5.79 -2.38
N ILE A 81 -14.34 6.68 -1.46
CA ILE A 81 -12.99 6.74 -0.89
C ILE A 81 -13.02 6.22 0.55
N LYS A 82 -12.19 5.22 0.82
CA LYS A 82 -12.08 4.62 2.15
C LYS A 82 -10.63 4.80 2.63
N ILE A 83 -10.47 5.43 3.79
CA ILE A 83 -9.15 5.63 4.40
C ILE A 83 -9.11 4.80 5.68
N MET A 84 -8.19 3.86 5.75
CA MET A 84 -8.10 2.94 6.89
C MET A 84 -6.70 2.35 7.01
N THR A 85 -6.43 1.68 8.11
CA THR A 85 -5.18 0.95 8.26
C THR A 85 -5.21 -0.34 7.45
N ILE A 86 -4.03 -0.88 7.16
CA ILE A 86 -3.91 -2.17 6.47
C ILE A 86 -4.62 -3.27 7.27
N ASN A 87 -4.48 -3.25 8.59
CA ASN A 87 -5.15 -4.23 9.45
C ASN A 87 -6.67 -4.20 9.28
N GLU A 88 -7.23 -3.01 9.19
CA GLU A 88 -8.68 -2.85 8.99
C GLU A 88 -9.13 -3.29 7.59
N ALA A 89 -8.21 -3.29 6.64
CA ALA A 89 -8.51 -3.67 5.25
C ALA A 89 -8.42 -5.18 4.99
N GLN A 90 -8.08 -5.98 5.99
CA GLN A 90 -7.99 -7.43 5.82
C GLN A 90 -9.35 -7.99 5.38
N GLY A 91 -9.33 -8.76 4.30
CA GLY A 91 -10.55 -9.34 3.75
C GLY A 91 -11.38 -8.40 2.89
N VAL A 92 -10.94 -7.16 2.71
CA VAL A 92 -11.63 -6.17 1.88
C VAL A 92 -10.86 -5.98 0.58
N GLU A 93 -11.56 -5.91 -0.54
CA GLU A 93 -10.97 -5.66 -1.84
C GLU A 93 -11.40 -4.27 -2.34
N PHE A 94 -10.49 -3.60 -3.05
CA PHE A 94 -10.75 -2.29 -3.64
C PHE A 94 -10.40 -2.32 -5.12
N ASP A 95 -11.08 -1.51 -5.91
CA ASP A 95 -10.70 -1.33 -7.31
C ASP A 95 -9.30 -0.71 -7.40
N VAL A 96 -9.07 0.30 -6.57
CA VAL A 96 -7.82 1.05 -6.51
C VAL A 96 -7.32 1.04 -5.07
N VAL A 97 -6.05 0.74 -4.87
CA VAL A 97 -5.39 0.89 -3.57
C VAL A 97 -4.28 1.91 -3.68
N CYS A 98 -4.18 2.79 -2.70
CA CYS A 98 -3.01 3.63 -2.49
C CYS A 98 -2.41 3.27 -1.13
N LEU A 99 -1.26 2.61 -1.16
CA LEU A 99 -0.52 2.27 0.05
C LEU A 99 0.36 3.44 0.42
N THR A 100 0.19 3.95 1.63
CA THR A 100 0.89 5.14 2.12
C THR A 100 1.81 4.82 3.29
N GLU A 101 2.45 5.84 3.82
CA GLU A 101 3.30 5.76 5.03
C GLU A 101 4.55 4.91 4.84
N LEU A 102 4.98 4.70 3.60
CA LEU A 102 6.12 3.85 3.30
C LEU A 102 7.42 4.57 3.64
N SER A 103 7.99 4.21 4.79
CA SER A 103 9.29 4.69 5.23
C SER A 103 9.95 3.61 6.08
N ARG A 104 11.27 3.63 6.15
CA ARG A 104 12.02 2.72 7.00
C ARG A 104 11.68 2.96 8.46
N GLU A 105 11.48 4.21 8.84
CA GLU A 105 11.11 4.58 10.20
C GLU A 105 9.83 3.89 10.67
N VAL A 106 8.84 3.80 9.78
CA VAL A 106 7.53 3.22 10.13
C VAL A 106 7.52 1.70 10.02
N PHE A 107 8.15 1.14 9.00
CA PHE A 107 8.02 -0.29 8.69
C PHE A 107 9.17 -1.17 9.16
N VAL A 108 10.38 -0.61 9.29
CA VAL A 108 11.53 -1.42 9.70
C VAL A 108 11.73 -1.26 11.20
N PRO A 109 11.43 -2.30 11.99
CA PRO A 109 11.53 -2.18 13.44
C PRO A 109 12.97 -2.09 13.90
N SER A 110 13.18 -1.28 14.94
CA SER A 110 14.44 -1.17 15.65
C SER A 110 14.16 -1.56 17.11
N HIS A 111 14.64 -2.71 17.50
CA HIS A 111 14.43 -3.23 18.85
C HIS A 111 15.70 -3.91 19.36
N GLU A 112 15.98 -3.81 20.65
CA GLU A 112 17.18 -4.40 21.25
C GLU A 112 17.15 -5.92 21.22
N ASP A 113 15.97 -6.52 21.37
CA ASP A 113 15.80 -7.96 21.29
C ASP A 113 15.77 -8.40 19.83
N GLU A 114 16.77 -9.15 19.40
CA GLU A 114 16.90 -9.60 18.00
C GLU A 114 15.76 -10.49 17.56
N GLN A 115 15.27 -11.38 18.42
CA GLN A 115 14.17 -12.26 18.09
C GLN A 115 12.87 -11.48 17.87
N LEU A 116 12.61 -10.52 18.75
CA LEU A 116 11.42 -9.67 18.62
C LEU A 116 11.51 -8.80 17.38
N GLN A 117 12.70 -8.29 17.06
CA GLN A 117 12.93 -7.53 15.85
C GLN A 117 12.64 -8.36 14.60
N LEU A 118 13.14 -9.59 14.54
CA LEU A 118 12.91 -10.50 13.42
C LEU A 118 11.42 -10.81 13.25
N GLU A 119 10.73 -11.05 14.36
CA GLU A 119 9.29 -11.32 14.33
C GLU A 119 8.49 -10.12 13.80
N LYS A 120 8.82 -8.93 14.29
CA LYS A 120 8.17 -7.70 13.82
C LYS A 120 8.43 -7.43 12.34
N ARG A 121 9.64 -7.72 11.86
CA ARG A 121 9.96 -7.62 10.44
C ARG A 121 9.08 -8.54 9.61
N ARG A 122 8.94 -9.79 10.04
CA ARG A 122 8.10 -10.76 9.34
C ARG A 122 6.65 -10.29 9.30
N VAL A 123 6.12 -9.82 10.44
CA VAL A 123 4.75 -9.31 10.52
C VAL A 123 4.55 -8.14 9.56
N ASN A 124 5.49 -7.19 9.52
CA ASN A 124 5.38 -6.03 8.64
C ASN A 124 5.50 -6.42 7.17
N LYS A 125 6.34 -7.40 6.85
CA LYS A 125 6.46 -7.91 5.49
C LYS A 125 5.13 -8.52 5.02
N ASP A 126 4.51 -9.32 5.87
CA ASP A 126 3.20 -9.92 5.58
C ASP A 126 2.11 -8.86 5.47
N LEU A 127 2.17 -7.84 6.30
CA LEU A 127 1.20 -6.74 6.30
C LEU A 127 1.24 -5.98 4.97
N ILE A 128 2.44 -5.68 4.48
CA ILE A 128 2.60 -5.04 3.16
C ILE A 128 2.00 -5.93 2.07
N TYR A 129 2.25 -7.22 2.12
CA TYR A 129 1.67 -8.15 1.16
C TYR A 129 0.14 -8.10 1.16
N VAL A 130 -0.45 -8.07 2.34
CA VAL A 130 -1.92 -7.91 2.47
C VAL A 130 -2.38 -6.65 1.76
N ALA A 131 -1.71 -5.52 2.03
CA ALA A 131 -2.06 -4.24 1.42
C ALA A 131 -2.02 -4.31 -0.11
N LEU A 132 -0.92 -4.81 -0.66
CA LEU A 132 -0.73 -4.88 -2.11
C LEU A 132 -1.80 -5.74 -2.79
N THR A 133 -2.18 -6.85 -2.16
CA THR A 133 -3.15 -7.78 -2.73
C THR A 133 -4.60 -7.32 -2.58
N ARG A 134 -4.85 -6.21 -1.88
CA ARG A 134 -6.20 -5.62 -1.81
C ARG A 134 -6.58 -4.87 -3.09
N ALA A 135 -5.60 -4.56 -3.95
CA ALA A 135 -5.84 -3.82 -5.20
C ALA A 135 -6.26 -4.79 -6.31
N MET A 136 -7.45 -4.60 -6.83
CA MET A 136 -7.95 -5.45 -7.92
C MET A 136 -7.49 -4.95 -9.29
N SER A 137 -7.52 -3.63 -9.52
CA SER A 137 -7.27 -3.06 -10.85
C SER A 137 -6.13 -2.06 -10.91
N GLU A 138 -5.92 -1.29 -9.88
CA GLU A 138 -4.91 -0.22 -9.90
C GLU A 138 -4.25 -0.11 -8.53
N LEU A 139 -2.92 0.05 -8.53
CA LEU A 139 -2.14 0.15 -7.31
C LEU A 139 -1.23 1.36 -7.37
N HIS A 140 -1.27 2.16 -6.31
CA HIS A 140 -0.37 3.28 -6.06
C HIS A 140 0.40 2.99 -4.79
N VAL A 141 1.68 3.31 -4.81
CA VAL A 141 2.57 3.11 -3.67
C VAL A 141 3.27 4.45 -3.41
N VAL A 142 3.00 5.05 -2.27
CA VAL A 142 3.43 6.42 -1.97
C VAL A 142 4.19 6.45 -0.65
N GLY A 143 5.42 6.94 -0.69
CA GLY A 143 6.23 7.00 0.52
C GLY A 143 7.50 7.80 0.36
N ARG A 144 8.27 7.86 1.44
CA ARG A 144 9.56 8.56 1.50
C ARG A 144 10.67 7.75 0.87
N GLU A 145 10.48 6.44 0.78
CA GLU A 145 11.44 5.50 0.22
C GLU A 145 10.71 4.51 -0.67
N SER A 146 11.45 3.84 -1.56
CA SER A 146 10.85 2.84 -2.42
C SER A 146 10.39 1.64 -1.62
N LEU A 147 9.31 1.01 -2.06
CA LEU A 147 8.80 -0.19 -1.41
C LEU A 147 9.83 -1.31 -1.44
N ARG A 148 10.55 -1.45 -2.53
CA ARG A 148 11.59 -2.47 -2.68
C ARG A 148 12.66 -2.36 -1.61
N GLU A 149 13.11 -1.13 -1.32
CA GLU A 149 14.10 -0.89 -0.28
C GLU A 149 13.58 -1.28 1.10
N ILE A 150 12.32 -0.95 1.37
CA ILE A 150 11.68 -1.30 2.64
C ILE A 150 11.56 -2.82 2.79
N VAL A 151 11.04 -3.49 1.77
CA VAL A 151 10.85 -4.96 1.78
C VAL A 151 12.20 -5.67 1.95
N ASN A 152 13.26 -5.15 1.32
CA ASN A 152 14.61 -5.72 1.48
C ASN A 152 15.12 -5.68 2.92
N LYS A 153 14.62 -4.77 3.75
CA LYS A 153 14.99 -4.65 5.15
C LYS A 153 14.13 -5.54 6.06
N LEU A 154 13.13 -6.15 5.52
CA LEU A 154 12.21 -7.01 6.25
C LEU A 154 12.48 -8.49 5.96
#